data_f8dd26a79a5625be06fc829840df41a8
#
_entry.id   f8dd26a79a5625be06fc829840df41a8
#
_cell.length_a   1.000
_cell.length_b   1.000
_cell.length_c   1.000
_cell.angle_alpha   90.00
_cell.angle_beta   90.00
_cell.angle_gamma   90.00
#
_symmetry.space_group_name_H-M   'P 1'
#
loop_
_entity.id
_entity.type
_entity.pdbx_description
1 polymer ?
#
loop_
_entity_poly.entity_id
_entity_poly.type
_entity_poly.pdbx_seq_one_letter_code
_entity_poly.pdbx_strand_id
1 'polypeptide(L)'
;MTNNNSQKGFAMPIMIALVAVVLVLGAVAYYGNQPQTQEDTMAQEKAMMEKEAMEQKEKEAMMEKKDGEMMKKDEGAMMDKGETMMEYSGITLAGKSAPLIDFTKADYDAAVKTNKLIVLYFYANWCPTCRAEFPVMQGAFNELTTDKVIGFRVNYNDDQTDADEKALAKQFGVAYQHTKVFVKNGQRILKSPETWDDKRYDAEINKALPQ
;
A
#
# COMPACT_ATOMS: atom_id res chain seq x y z
N MET A 1 39.35 74.54 29.14
CA MET A 1 39.85 73.18 28.96
C MET A 1 38.78 72.41 28.21
N THR A 2 39.03 72.17 26.99
CA THR A 2 38.11 71.64 25.97
C THR A 2 38.14 70.17 25.99
N ASN A 3 36.96 69.55 26.03
CA ASN A 3 36.87 68.11 25.79
C ASN A 3 36.08 67.80 24.51
N ASN A 4 36.79 67.36 23.52
CA ASN A 4 36.31 67.11 22.18
C ASN A 4 35.91 65.60 22.07
N ASN A 5 34.63 65.38 21.97
CA ASN A 5 34.13 63.95 21.86
C ASN A 5 33.89 63.61 20.38
N SER A 6 34.81 62.88 19.82
CA SER A 6 34.77 62.37 18.46
C SER A 6 33.90 61.13 18.38
N GLN A 7 32.66 61.28 17.98
CA GLN A 7 31.81 60.16 17.55
C GLN A 7 32.02 59.93 16.06
N LYS A 8 32.87 58.96 15.73
CA LYS A 8 33.09 58.53 14.34
C LYS A 8 32.24 57.29 14.04
N GLY A 9 31.20 57.47 13.23
CA GLY A 9 31.01 56.71 12.01
C GLY A 9 30.85 55.18 12.10
N PHE A 10 29.89 54.62 12.89
CA PHE A 10 29.56 53.19 12.81
C PHE A 10 28.17 52.90 12.25
N ALA A 11 27.40 53.88 11.87
CA ALA A 11 25.98 53.73 11.49
C ALA A 11 25.75 53.35 10.01
N MET A 12 26.67 53.66 9.09
CA MET A 12 26.44 53.48 7.66
C MET A 12 26.45 52.01 7.17
N PRO A 13 27.37 51.12 7.60
CA PRO A 13 27.36 49.76 7.09
C PRO A 13 26.19 48.92 7.62
N ILE A 14 25.70 49.20 8.83
CA ILE A 14 24.58 48.51 9.43
C ILE A 14 23.27 48.87 8.72
N MET A 15 23.09 50.10 8.35
CA MET A 15 21.89 50.57 7.61
C MET A 15 21.82 49.95 6.21
N ILE A 16 22.94 49.84 5.51
CA ILE A 16 22.98 49.20 4.17
C ILE A 16 22.66 47.73 4.27
N ALA A 17 23.17 47.00 5.30
CA ALA A 17 22.88 45.59 5.53
C ALA A 17 21.39 45.39 5.84
N LEU A 18 20.76 46.20 6.65
CA LEU A 18 19.34 46.10 6.98
C LEU A 18 18.43 46.35 5.76
N VAL A 19 18.77 47.34 4.93
CA VAL A 19 18.03 47.63 3.69
C VAL A 19 18.13 46.43 2.71
N ALA A 20 19.31 45.84 2.57
CA ALA A 20 19.49 44.66 1.73
C ALA A 20 18.67 43.48 2.20
N VAL A 21 18.60 43.21 3.51
CA VAL A 21 17.77 42.12 4.09
C VAL A 21 16.28 42.35 3.85
N VAL A 22 15.80 43.62 4.02
CA VAL A 22 14.39 43.96 3.76
C VAL A 22 14.03 43.80 2.28
N LEU A 23 14.94 44.14 1.37
CA LEU A 23 14.71 43.98 -0.07
C LEU A 23 14.68 42.50 -0.48
N VAL A 24 15.54 41.65 0.10
CA VAL A 24 15.56 40.22 -0.17
C VAL A 24 14.29 39.56 0.40
N LEU A 25 13.89 39.89 1.62
CA LEU A 25 12.67 39.34 2.22
C LEU A 25 11.41 39.82 1.49
N GLY A 26 11.40 41.09 1.05
CA GLY A 26 10.31 41.63 0.23
C GLY A 26 10.22 40.98 -1.15
N ALA A 27 11.36 40.68 -1.79
CA ALA A 27 11.40 39.96 -3.05
C ALA A 27 10.89 38.50 -2.91
N VAL A 28 11.31 37.80 -1.87
CA VAL A 28 10.83 36.42 -1.60
C VAL A 28 9.34 36.40 -1.33
N ALA A 29 8.81 37.35 -0.57
CA ALA A 29 7.37 37.49 -0.31
C ALA A 29 6.58 37.88 -1.58
N TYR A 30 7.14 38.72 -2.43
CA TYR A 30 6.51 39.15 -3.67
C TYR A 30 6.50 38.04 -4.73
N TYR A 31 7.61 37.30 -4.93
CA TYR A 31 7.70 36.21 -5.90
C TYR A 31 7.01 34.94 -5.40
N GLY A 32 6.98 34.68 -4.08
CA GLY A 32 6.29 33.51 -3.49
C GLY A 32 4.78 33.65 -3.41
N ASN A 33 4.22 34.86 -3.59
CA ASN A 33 2.77 35.09 -3.55
C ASN A 33 2.17 35.51 -4.91
N GLN A 34 2.89 35.25 -6.00
CA GLN A 34 2.30 35.35 -7.33
C GLN A 34 1.28 34.27 -7.55
N PRO A 35 0.04 34.55 -7.99
CA PRO A 35 -0.88 33.50 -8.38
C PRO A 35 -0.27 32.76 -9.56
N GLN A 36 -0.01 31.44 -9.37
CA GLN A 36 0.45 30.58 -10.45
C GLN A 36 -0.58 30.62 -11.57
N THR A 37 -0.14 30.95 -12.76
CA THR A 37 -1.02 30.91 -13.94
C THR A 37 -1.37 29.45 -14.25
N GLN A 38 -2.55 29.20 -14.83
CA GLN A 38 -2.97 27.84 -15.22
C GLN A 38 -1.95 27.17 -16.15
N GLU A 39 -1.17 27.93 -16.90
CA GLU A 39 -0.11 27.41 -17.76
C GLU A 39 1.06 26.84 -16.96
N ASP A 40 1.47 27.48 -15.85
CA ASP A 40 2.57 26.99 -15.00
C ASP A 40 2.17 25.69 -14.28
N THR A 41 0.90 25.60 -13.86
CA THR A 41 0.37 24.40 -13.21
C THR A 41 0.30 23.22 -14.19
N MET A 42 -0.16 23.45 -15.42
CA MET A 42 -0.21 22.41 -16.45
C MET A 42 1.18 21.97 -16.92
N ALA A 43 2.15 22.86 -16.95
CA ALA A 43 3.53 22.53 -17.29
C ALA A 43 4.20 21.66 -16.22
N GLN A 44 3.94 21.93 -14.93
CA GLN A 44 4.44 21.12 -13.82
C GLN A 44 3.76 19.75 -13.77
N GLU A 45 2.45 19.68 -14.00
CA GLU A 45 1.71 18.43 -14.02
C GLU A 45 2.16 17.53 -15.18
N LYS A 46 2.41 18.13 -16.35
CA LYS A 46 2.94 17.39 -17.51
C LYS A 46 4.36 16.87 -17.27
N ALA A 47 5.23 17.67 -16.64
CA ALA A 47 6.60 17.25 -16.29
C ALA A 47 6.61 16.14 -15.23
N MET A 48 5.65 16.14 -14.29
CA MET A 48 5.50 15.08 -13.29
C MET A 48 5.02 13.78 -13.93
N MET A 49 4.03 13.82 -14.82
CA MET A 49 3.55 12.65 -15.56
C MET A 49 4.63 12.03 -16.45
N GLU A 50 5.46 12.87 -17.10
CA GLU A 50 6.54 12.38 -17.96
C GLU A 50 7.66 11.72 -17.14
N LYS A 51 7.93 12.24 -15.93
CA LYS A 51 8.88 11.65 -15.00
C LYS A 51 8.39 10.31 -14.44
N GLU A 52 7.12 10.21 -14.06
CA GLU A 52 6.51 8.96 -13.59
C GLU A 52 6.47 7.89 -14.68
N ALA A 53 6.16 8.29 -15.93
CA ALA A 53 6.17 7.37 -17.07
C ALA A 53 7.59 6.85 -17.40
N MET A 54 8.63 7.68 -17.20
CA MET A 54 10.02 7.28 -17.40
C MET A 54 10.48 6.32 -16.29
N GLU A 55 10.12 6.58 -15.03
CA GLU A 55 10.45 5.71 -13.90
C GLU A 55 9.75 4.36 -13.98
N GLN A 56 8.51 4.35 -14.50
CA GLN A 56 7.76 3.11 -14.73
C GLN A 56 8.40 2.26 -15.83
N LYS A 57 8.86 2.89 -16.91
CA LYS A 57 9.55 2.22 -18.02
C LYS A 57 10.92 1.65 -17.62
N GLU A 58 11.60 2.32 -16.69
CA GLU A 58 12.90 1.85 -16.16
C GLU A 58 12.71 0.65 -15.22
N LYS A 59 11.61 0.64 -14.43
CA LYS A 59 11.22 -0.51 -13.58
C LYS A 59 10.81 -1.72 -14.42
N GLU A 60 10.07 -1.52 -15.50
CA GLU A 60 9.69 -2.61 -16.42
C GLU A 60 10.92 -3.20 -17.12
N ALA A 61 11.86 -2.36 -17.58
CA ALA A 61 13.10 -2.82 -18.20
C ALA A 61 14.06 -3.55 -17.22
N MET A 62 14.01 -3.22 -15.93
CA MET A 62 14.74 -3.96 -14.90
C MET A 62 14.10 -5.31 -14.57
N MET A 63 12.77 -5.42 -14.61
CA MET A 63 12.06 -6.68 -14.44
C MET A 63 12.38 -7.65 -15.58
N GLU A 64 12.35 -7.18 -16.83
CA GLU A 64 12.61 -8.03 -18.00
C GLU A 64 14.05 -8.59 -18.03
N LYS A 65 15.03 -7.84 -17.47
CA LYS A 65 16.42 -8.33 -17.35
C LYS A 65 16.61 -9.37 -16.25
N LYS A 66 15.74 -9.39 -15.20
CA LYS A 66 15.84 -10.33 -14.08
C LYS A 66 15.28 -11.70 -14.43
N ASP A 67 14.28 -11.76 -15.31
CA ASP A 67 13.69 -13.02 -15.79
C ASP A 67 14.56 -13.76 -16.80
N GLY A 68 15.50 -13.07 -17.45
CA GLY A 68 16.43 -13.67 -18.42
C GLY A 68 17.64 -14.42 -17.84
N GLU A 69 17.97 -14.20 -16.57
CA GLU A 69 19.19 -14.78 -15.96
C GLU A 69 18.93 -16.00 -15.07
N MET A 70 17.64 -16.32 -14.78
CA MET A 70 17.25 -17.47 -13.95
C MET A 70 16.90 -18.75 -14.71
N MET A 71 17.04 -18.78 -16.05
CA MET A 71 16.70 -19.94 -16.88
C MET A 71 17.89 -20.78 -17.35
N LYS A 72 18.97 -20.86 -16.57
CA LYS A 72 20.03 -21.84 -16.85
C LYS A 72 20.64 -22.38 -15.56
N LYS A 73 19.94 -23.33 -14.95
CA LYS A 73 20.57 -24.48 -14.29
C LYS A 73 19.50 -25.46 -13.75
N ASP A 74 19.76 -26.70 -14.16
CA ASP A 74 19.22 -27.99 -13.72
C ASP A 74 18.00 -28.56 -14.47
N GLU A 75 18.33 -29.19 -15.62
CA GLU A 75 17.62 -30.39 -16.08
C GLU A 75 17.97 -31.57 -15.14
N GLY A 76 16.94 -32.16 -14.55
CA GLY A 76 17.10 -33.47 -13.96
C GLY A 76 16.32 -33.74 -12.69
N ALA A 77 15.01 -33.97 -12.79
CA ALA A 77 14.29 -35.03 -12.07
C ALA A 77 12.79 -34.97 -12.43
N MET A 78 12.34 -35.96 -13.17
CA MET A 78 10.92 -36.30 -13.24
C MET A 78 10.48 -36.67 -11.84
N MET A 79 9.47 -35.98 -11.32
CA MET A 79 8.60 -36.55 -10.30
C MET A 79 7.25 -35.87 -10.29
N ASP A 80 6.27 -36.71 -10.48
CA ASP A 80 4.92 -36.75 -9.90
C ASP A 80 4.12 -35.44 -9.87
N LYS A 81 2.94 -35.52 -10.50
CA LYS A 81 1.86 -34.53 -10.40
C LYS A 81 1.36 -34.41 -8.96
N GLY A 82 2.17 -33.78 -8.08
CA GLY A 82 1.74 -33.19 -6.83
C GLY A 82 1.53 -31.72 -7.07
N GLU A 83 0.35 -31.19 -6.76
CA GLU A 83 0.06 -29.76 -6.77
C GLU A 83 1.18 -29.03 -6.01
N THR A 84 1.95 -28.22 -6.73
CA THR A 84 3.02 -27.41 -6.14
C THR A 84 2.37 -26.47 -5.14
N MET A 85 2.60 -26.68 -3.85
CA MET A 85 2.20 -25.73 -2.82
C MET A 85 2.86 -24.41 -3.15
N MET A 86 2.08 -23.43 -3.58
CA MET A 86 2.59 -22.06 -3.77
C MET A 86 3.09 -21.56 -2.43
N GLU A 87 4.36 -21.28 -2.34
CA GLU A 87 4.96 -20.68 -1.15
C GLU A 87 4.63 -19.19 -1.16
N TYR A 88 3.75 -18.77 -0.27
CA TYR A 88 3.41 -17.37 -0.07
C TYR A 88 4.46 -16.70 0.82
N SER A 89 4.79 -15.45 0.52
CA SER A 89 5.82 -14.66 1.22
C SER A 89 5.31 -13.95 2.47
N GLY A 90 4.00 -13.70 2.54
CA GLY A 90 3.35 -13.04 3.66
C GLY A 90 3.40 -13.87 4.95
N ILE A 91 3.44 -13.18 6.09
CA ILE A 91 3.46 -13.83 7.41
C ILE A 91 2.19 -14.63 7.60
N THR A 92 2.32 -15.93 7.88
CA THR A 92 1.18 -16.79 8.20
C THR A 92 0.62 -16.45 9.59
N LEU A 93 -0.64 -16.08 9.63
CA LEU A 93 -1.36 -15.67 10.83
C LEU A 93 -2.23 -16.78 11.41
N ALA A 94 -2.71 -17.70 10.56
CA ALA A 94 -3.51 -18.87 10.92
C ALA A 94 -3.62 -19.84 9.73
N GLY A 95 -4.21 -21.02 9.98
CA GLY A 95 -4.55 -21.99 8.95
C GLY A 95 -3.37 -22.84 8.46
N LYS A 96 -3.55 -24.16 8.42
CA LYS A 96 -2.55 -25.10 7.89
C LYS A 96 -2.82 -25.46 6.45
N SER A 97 -4.07 -25.85 6.15
CA SER A 97 -4.50 -26.24 4.80
C SER A 97 -4.94 -25.02 3.98
N ALA A 98 -5.67 -24.09 4.62
CA ALA A 98 -6.09 -22.82 4.07
C ALA A 98 -5.34 -21.69 4.81
N PRO A 99 -4.23 -21.16 4.28
CA PRO A 99 -3.47 -20.15 5.01
C PRO A 99 -4.22 -18.81 5.06
N LEU A 100 -4.20 -18.19 6.23
CA LEU A 100 -4.51 -16.78 6.45
C LEU A 100 -3.20 -16.06 6.66
N ILE A 101 -2.86 -15.14 5.79
CA ILE A 101 -1.56 -14.46 5.79
C ILE A 101 -1.72 -12.93 5.82
N ASP A 102 -0.67 -12.25 6.20
CA ASP A 102 -0.59 -10.81 5.97
C ASP A 102 -0.53 -10.53 4.47
N PHE A 103 -1.24 -9.48 4.05
CA PHE A 103 -1.31 -9.13 2.65
C PHE A 103 0.06 -8.71 2.12
N THR A 104 0.41 -9.28 0.97
CA THR A 104 1.37 -8.73 0.04
C THR A 104 0.74 -8.70 -1.35
N LYS A 105 1.06 -7.68 -2.13
CA LYS A 105 0.53 -7.60 -3.50
C LYS A 105 0.93 -8.82 -4.34
N ALA A 106 2.16 -9.29 -4.18
CA ALA A 106 2.68 -10.44 -4.91
C ALA A 106 1.88 -11.72 -4.62
N ASP A 107 1.59 -11.99 -3.35
CA ASP A 107 0.82 -13.16 -2.93
C ASP A 107 -0.64 -13.08 -3.39
N TYR A 108 -1.22 -11.89 -3.31
CA TYR A 108 -2.58 -11.67 -3.82
C TYR A 108 -2.65 -11.88 -5.33
N ASP A 109 -1.73 -11.33 -6.11
CA ASP A 109 -1.66 -11.50 -7.56
C ASP A 109 -1.44 -12.97 -7.95
N ALA A 110 -0.66 -13.70 -7.16
CA ALA A 110 -0.49 -15.15 -7.32
C ALA A 110 -1.79 -15.91 -7.02
N ALA A 111 -2.46 -15.57 -5.90
CA ALA A 111 -3.71 -16.20 -5.51
C ALA A 111 -4.84 -15.99 -6.52
N VAL A 112 -4.95 -14.79 -7.12
CA VAL A 112 -5.95 -14.47 -8.15
C VAL A 112 -5.82 -15.36 -9.40
N LYS A 113 -4.61 -15.83 -9.71
CA LYS A 113 -4.35 -16.74 -10.84
C LYS A 113 -4.78 -18.19 -10.56
N THR A 114 -5.13 -18.49 -9.32
CA THR A 114 -5.64 -19.81 -8.91
C THR A 114 -7.17 -19.84 -8.92
N ASN A 115 -7.74 -21.06 -8.80
CA ASN A 115 -9.18 -21.23 -8.61
C ASN A 115 -9.60 -21.15 -7.13
N LYS A 116 -8.70 -20.69 -6.24
CA LYS A 116 -8.99 -20.61 -4.81
C LYS A 116 -10.00 -19.49 -4.52
N LEU A 117 -10.79 -19.70 -3.48
CA LEU A 117 -11.55 -18.63 -2.85
C LEU A 117 -10.59 -17.75 -2.08
N ILE A 118 -10.58 -16.46 -2.38
CA ILE A 118 -9.78 -15.47 -1.67
C ILE A 118 -10.69 -14.72 -0.70
N VAL A 119 -10.29 -14.70 0.58
CA VAL A 119 -10.99 -13.98 1.64
C VAL A 119 -10.11 -12.81 2.09
N LEU A 120 -10.55 -11.59 1.82
CA LEU A 120 -9.87 -10.37 2.26
C LEU A 120 -10.56 -9.85 3.51
N TYR A 121 -9.80 -9.52 4.56
CA TYR A 121 -10.27 -8.85 5.75
C TYR A 121 -9.57 -7.51 5.91
N PHE A 122 -10.30 -6.42 5.67
CA PHE A 122 -9.77 -5.07 5.81
C PHE A 122 -9.75 -4.67 7.28
N TYR A 123 -8.57 -4.68 7.85
CA TYR A 123 -8.27 -4.57 9.27
C TYR A 123 -7.60 -3.25 9.60
N ALA A 124 -7.93 -2.66 10.74
CA ALA A 124 -7.18 -1.55 11.30
C ALA A 124 -6.74 -1.89 12.74
N ASN A 125 -5.48 -1.65 13.05
CA ASN A 125 -4.89 -1.99 14.35
C ASN A 125 -5.51 -1.23 15.53
N TRP A 126 -6.05 -0.05 15.29
CA TRP A 126 -6.75 0.78 16.28
C TRP A 126 -8.23 0.41 16.45
N CYS A 127 -8.82 -0.40 15.57
CA CYS A 127 -10.24 -0.72 15.55
C CYS A 127 -10.58 -1.81 16.60
N PRO A 128 -11.39 -1.52 17.66
CA PRO A 128 -11.74 -2.51 18.67
C PRO A 128 -12.48 -3.72 18.10
N THR A 129 -13.42 -3.49 17.18
CA THR A 129 -14.19 -4.54 16.51
C THR A 129 -13.30 -5.45 15.68
N CYS A 130 -12.35 -4.88 14.93
CA CYS A 130 -11.39 -5.66 14.15
C CYS A 130 -10.55 -6.57 15.07
N ARG A 131 -10.07 -6.04 16.19
CA ARG A 131 -9.28 -6.81 17.15
C ARG A 131 -10.08 -7.92 17.84
N ALA A 132 -11.37 -7.70 18.05
CA ALA A 132 -12.24 -8.71 18.68
C ALA A 132 -12.63 -9.82 17.68
N GLU A 133 -12.86 -9.49 16.39
CA GLU A 133 -13.28 -10.45 15.39
C GLU A 133 -12.10 -11.23 14.76
N PHE A 134 -10.92 -10.65 14.68
CA PHE A 134 -9.79 -11.29 14.01
C PHE A 134 -9.42 -12.66 14.59
N PRO A 135 -9.41 -12.91 15.92
CA PRO A 135 -9.23 -14.24 16.48
C PRO A 135 -10.30 -15.24 16.05
N VAL A 136 -11.54 -14.79 15.83
CA VAL A 136 -12.63 -15.65 15.32
C VAL A 136 -12.31 -16.10 13.89
N MET A 137 -11.89 -15.16 13.02
CA MET A 137 -11.45 -15.50 11.68
C MET A 137 -10.25 -16.45 11.68
N GLN A 138 -9.27 -16.24 12.57
CA GLN A 138 -8.12 -17.14 12.72
C GLN A 138 -8.59 -18.55 13.12
N GLY A 139 -9.56 -18.66 14.04
CA GLY A 139 -10.19 -19.93 14.43
C GLY A 139 -10.80 -20.66 13.23
N ALA A 140 -11.66 -19.98 12.47
CA ALA A 140 -12.28 -20.52 11.27
C ALA A 140 -11.24 -21.02 10.25
N PHE A 141 -10.17 -20.27 10.00
CA PHE A 141 -9.09 -20.72 9.09
C PHE A 141 -8.30 -21.91 9.63
N ASN A 142 -8.12 -22.04 10.93
CA ASN A 142 -7.46 -23.21 11.54
C ASN A 142 -8.28 -24.50 11.40
N GLU A 143 -9.60 -24.39 11.30
CA GLU A 143 -10.53 -25.54 11.15
C GLU A 143 -10.69 -25.98 9.70
N LEU A 144 -10.33 -25.13 8.72
CA LEU A 144 -10.39 -25.49 7.31
C LEU A 144 -9.40 -26.61 6.97
N THR A 145 -9.92 -27.69 6.40
CA THR A 145 -9.14 -28.84 5.94
C THR A 145 -8.90 -28.84 4.42
N THR A 146 -9.42 -27.84 3.72
CA THR A 146 -9.29 -27.68 2.26
C THR A 146 -8.16 -26.70 1.93
N ASP A 147 -7.48 -26.93 0.82
CA ASP A 147 -6.49 -26.03 0.23
C ASP A 147 -7.10 -25.00 -0.76
N LYS A 148 -8.43 -25.08 -0.95
CA LYS A 148 -9.16 -24.24 -1.94
C LYS A 148 -9.46 -22.82 -1.44
N VAL A 149 -8.97 -22.43 -0.27
CA VAL A 149 -9.19 -21.10 0.33
C VAL A 149 -7.84 -20.48 0.70
N ILE A 150 -7.74 -19.18 0.55
CA ILE A 150 -6.67 -18.37 1.11
C ILE A 150 -7.25 -17.09 1.70
N GLY A 151 -6.78 -16.70 2.86
CA GLY A 151 -7.15 -15.45 3.53
C GLY A 151 -6.04 -14.44 3.54
N PHE A 152 -6.40 -13.17 3.46
CA PHE A 152 -5.47 -12.04 3.61
C PHE A 152 -6.00 -11.07 4.66
N ARG A 153 -5.15 -10.73 5.65
CA ARG A 153 -5.35 -9.55 6.46
C ARG A 153 -4.78 -8.36 5.69
N VAL A 154 -5.62 -7.40 5.35
CA VAL A 154 -5.28 -6.20 4.59
C VAL A 154 -5.37 -5.01 5.52
N ASN A 155 -4.27 -4.29 5.76
CA ASN A 155 -4.32 -3.09 6.60
C ASN A 155 -5.16 -2.00 5.92
N TYR A 156 -5.96 -1.30 6.68
CA TYR A 156 -6.88 -0.30 6.17
C TYR A 156 -6.98 0.90 7.10
N ASN A 157 -6.56 2.06 6.59
CA ASN A 157 -6.69 3.35 7.25
C ASN A 157 -6.02 3.39 8.65
N ASP A 158 -4.84 2.79 8.76
CA ASP A 158 -3.96 2.84 9.92
C ASP A 158 -2.51 3.16 9.50
N ASP A 159 -1.59 3.16 10.47
CA ASP A 159 -0.18 3.50 10.25
C ASP A 159 0.62 2.42 9.49
N GLN A 160 0.04 1.24 9.28
CA GLN A 160 0.64 0.14 8.52
C GLN A 160 0.10 0.05 7.08
N THR A 161 -0.94 0.82 6.76
CA THR A 161 -1.60 0.76 5.45
C THR A 161 -0.71 1.35 4.35
N ASP A 162 -0.31 0.53 3.41
CA ASP A 162 0.53 0.92 2.26
C ASP A 162 -0.28 1.34 1.01
N ALA A 163 0.42 1.58 -0.11
CA ALA A 163 -0.20 2.01 -1.36
C ALA A 163 -0.98 0.88 -2.05
N ASP A 164 -0.49 -0.36 -1.97
CA ASP A 164 -1.12 -1.52 -2.59
C ASP A 164 -2.40 -1.91 -1.86
N GLU A 165 -2.41 -1.84 -0.54
CA GLU A 165 -3.60 -2.05 0.29
C GLU A 165 -4.67 -0.99 0.05
N LYS A 166 -4.26 0.29 -0.10
CA LYS A 166 -5.17 1.38 -0.50
C LYS A 166 -5.77 1.16 -1.87
N ALA A 167 -4.96 0.72 -2.84
CA ALA A 167 -5.43 0.42 -4.18
C ALA A 167 -6.42 -0.76 -4.17
N LEU A 168 -6.14 -1.81 -3.42
CA LEU A 168 -7.02 -2.97 -3.26
C LEU A 168 -8.36 -2.57 -2.60
N ALA A 169 -8.32 -1.77 -1.55
CA ALA A 169 -9.52 -1.25 -0.90
C ALA A 169 -10.39 -0.43 -1.87
N LYS A 170 -9.77 0.42 -2.69
CA LYS A 170 -10.45 1.20 -3.73
C LYS A 170 -11.05 0.28 -4.81
N GLN A 171 -10.31 -0.74 -5.26
CA GLN A 171 -10.78 -1.72 -6.25
C GLN A 171 -12.09 -2.39 -5.83
N PHE A 172 -12.21 -2.76 -4.55
CA PHE A 172 -13.41 -3.43 -4.02
C PHE A 172 -14.43 -2.46 -3.41
N GLY A 173 -14.20 -1.16 -3.47
CA GLY A 173 -15.08 -0.14 -2.92
C GLY A 173 -15.26 -0.28 -1.40
N VAL A 174 -14.18 -0.57 -0.68
CA VAL A 174 -14.17 -0.64 0.78
C VAL A 174 -14.18 0.77 1.33
N ALA A 175 -15.23 1.11 2.10
CA ALA A 175 -15.42 2.44 2.64
C ALA A 175 -14.87 2.61 4.06
N TYR A 176 -14.68 1.50 4.79
CA TYR A 176 -14.16 1.50 6.16
C TYR A 176 -13.61 0.12 6.52
N GLN A 177 -12.80 0.08 7.56
CA GLN A 177 -12.22 -1.15 8.14
C GLN A 177 -13.32 -2.13 8.58
N HIS A 178 -12.92 -3.34 8.99
CA HIS A 178 -13.84 -4.38 9.44
C HIS A 178 -14.68 -4.99 8.31
N THR A 179 -14.29 -4.74 7.05
CA THR A 179 -15.00 -5.24 5.89
C THR A 179 -14.37 -6.52 5.39
N LYS A 180 -15.18 -7.57 5.18
CA LYS A 180 -14.80 -8.80 4.48
C LYS A 180 -15.16 -8.70 3.01
N VAL A 181 -14.26 -9.15 2.14
CA VAL A 181 -14.50 -9.26 0.70
C VAL A 181 -14.08 -10.65 0.24
N PHE A 182 -15.00 -11.37 -0.40
CA PHE A 182 -14.69 -12.65 -1.03
C PHE A 182 -14.50 -12.45 -2.53
N VAL A 183 -13.41 -13.00 -3.03
CA VAL A 183 -13.02 -12.90 -4.44
C VAL A 183 -12.85 -14.32 -5.00
N LYS A 184 -13.40 -14.56 -6.18
CA LYS A 184 -13.25 -15.79 -6.93
C LYS A 184 -13.07 -15.48 -8.40
N ASN A 185 -12.08 -16.09 -9.04
CA ASN A 185 -11.74 -15.81 -10.44
C ASN A 185 -11.56 -14.29 -10.71
N GLY A 186 -10.93 -13.57 -9.79
CA GLY A 186 -10.71 -12.13 -9.87
C GLY A 186 -11.96 -11.25 -9.65
N GLN A 187 -13.13 -11.87 -9.41
CA GLN A 187 -14.40 -11.15 -9.21
C GLN A 187 -14.84 -11.18 -7.75
N ARG A 188 -15.31 -10.03 -7.26
CA ARG A 188 -15.93 -9.96 -5.93
C ARG A 188 -17.28 -10.67 -5.93
N ILE A 189 -17.42 -11.73 -5.13
CA ILE A 189 -18.67 -12.47 -4.95
C ILE A 189 -19.42 -12.10 -3.67
N LEU A 190 -18.72 -11.53 -2.67
CA LEU A 190 -19.31 -11.06 -1.43
C LEU A 190 -18.55 -9.82 -0.92
N LYS A 191 -19.29 -8.88 -0.30
CA LYS A 191 -18.73 -7.81 0.54
C LYS A 191 -19.63 -7.62 1.76
N SER A 192 -19.09 -7.74 2.97
CA SER A 192 -19.82 -7.56 4.22
C SER A 192 -19.00 -6.74 5.22
N PRO A 193 -19.57 -5.62 5.69
CA PRO A 193 -18.99 -4.82 6.76
C PRO A 193 -19.45 -5.24 8.16
N GLU A 194 -20.29 -6.27 8.26
CA GLU A 194 -20.89 -6.73 9.51
C GLU A 194 -19.89 -7.58 10.32
N THR A 195 -20.01 -7.60 11.64
CA THR A 195 -19.29 -8.52 12.52
C THR A 195 -19.76 -9.96 12.28
N TRP A 196 -18.83 -10.88 12.17
CA TRP A 196 -19.09 -12.29 11.98
C TRP A 196 -18.62 -13.10 13.19
N ASP A 197 -19.40 -14.09 13.55
CA ASP A 197 -18.99 -15.18 14.44
C ASP A 197 -18.40 -16.35 13.63
N ASP A 198 -17.92 -17.37 14.33
CA ASP A 198 -17.36 -18.60 13.77
C ASP A 198 -18.30 -19.28 12.77
N LYS A 199 -19.57 -19.45 13.17
CA LYS A 199 -20.61 -20.07 12.34
C LYS A 199 -20.84 -19.31 11.04
N ARG A 200 -20.77 -17.98 11.07
CA ARG A 200 -20.94 -17.18 9.87
C ARG A 200 -19.74 -17.30 8.94
N TYR A 201 -18.52 -17.30 9.46
CA TYR A 201 -17.33 -17.60 8.64
C TYR A 201 -17.45 -18.94 7.95
N ASP A 202 -17.78 -20.00 8.68
CA ASP A 202 -17.95 -21.35 8.13
C ASP A 202 -19.04 -21.39 7.06
N ALA A 203 -20.20 -20.82 7.32
CA ALA A 203 -21.31 -20.82 6.39
C ALA A 203 -20.98 -20.09 5.07
N GLU A 204 -20.40 -18.89 5.15
CA GLU A 204 -20.10 -18.08 3.96
C GLU A 204 -18.93 -18.68 3.16
N ILE A 205 -17.90 -19.23 3.83
CA ILE A 205 -16.79 -19.91 3.16
C ILE A 205 -17.31 -21.17 2.46
N ASN A 206 -18.06 -22.03 3.15
CA ASN A 206 -18.60 -23.26 2.56
C ASN A 206 -19.53 -22.98 1.37
N LYS A 207 -20.36 -21.95 1.45
CA LYS A 207 -21.23 -21.52 0.35
C LYS A 207 -20.45 -21.04 -0.88
N ALA A 208 -19.30 -20.41 -0.67
CA ALA A 208 -18.45 -19.85 -1.73
C ALA A 208 -17.50 -20.89 -2.35
N LEU A 209 -17.25 -22.01 -1.66
CA LEU A 209 -16.41 -23.09 -2.19
C LEU A 209 -17.07 -23.71 -3.44
N PRO A 210 -16.26 -24.19 -4.41
CA PRO A 210 -16.79 -24.97 -5.52
C PRO A 210 -17.36 -26.28 -4.98
N GLN A 211 -18.59 -26.57 -5.35
CA GLN A 211 -19.27 -27.86 -5.14
C GLN A 211 -18.62 -28.91 -6.03
#